data_811a8b306ebde40865cf685d7a2f12f6
#
_entry.id   811a8b306ebde40865cf685d7a2f12f6
#
_cell.length_a   1.000
_cell.length_b   1.000
_cell.length_c   1.000
_cell.angle_alpha   90.00
_cell.angle_beta   90.00
_cell.angle_gamma   90.00
#
_symmetry.space_group_name_H-M   'P 1'
#
loop_
_entity.id
_entity.type
_entity.pdbx_description
1 polymer ?
#
loop_
_entity_poly.entity_id
_entity_poly.type
_entity_poly.pdbx_seq_one_letter_code
_entity_poly.pdbx_strand_id
1 'polypeptide(L)'
;MAMEPRHAPPRLRVILAAFALAIVVMSCAMPVTGPTFDPRKAAAEGAFERVQLDAKVDPGWLEPPDIPILLGPGDVIEIEQLGAVQDRQIAIVGPDGKIYFSLLDGVNVWGMTLNEVAATLEEKLKRYFTLPSVSVSLRRFESARYWVLGRVVTPGVYTLEEPTTILEALGKARGLLFSKQSGTTEELADLRNGFLIRGGETMPINFSRLLREGELQFNIYLQPDDYPYL
;
A
#
# COMPACT_ATOMS: atom_id res chain seq x y z
N MET A 1 -9.70 0.89 79.54
CA MET A 1 -10.13 2.31 79.47
C MET A 1 -10.35 2.56 77.93
N ALA A 2 -11.58 2.33 77.52
CA ALA A 2 -11.94 2.36 76.06
C ALA A 2 -12.34 3.81 75.71
N MET A 3 -11.71 4.37 74.72
CA MET A 3 -11.94 5.71 74.23
C MET A 3 -13.08 5.65 73.16
N GLU A 4 -14.26 6.18 73.52
CA GLU A 4 -15.41 6.30 72.64
C GLU A 4 -15.16 7.27 71.45
N PRO A 5 -15.53 6.98 70.26
CA PRO A 5 -15.40 7.91 69.15
C PRO A 5 -16.47 9.00 69.23
N ARG A 6 -16.03 10.27 69.35
CA ARG A 6 -16.88 11.47 69.34
C ARG A 6 -17.58 11.57 67.96
N HIS A 7 -18.89 11.37 67.94
CA HIS A 7 -19.71 11.60 66.78
C HIS A 7 -19.80 13.09 66.44
N ALA A 8 -19.38 13.48 65.23
CA ALA A 8 -19.54 14.86 64.79
C ALA A 8 -21.02 15.23 64.66
N PRO A 9 -21.40 16.52 64.99
CA PRO A 9 -22.78 16.98 65.03
C PRO A 9 -23.44 16.86 63.61
N PRO A 10 -24.74 16.55 63.57
CA PRO A 10 -25.44 16.22 62.30
C PRO A 10 -25.36 17.33 61.24
N ARG A 11 -25.24 18.58 61.63
CA ARG A 11 -25.09 19.72 60.70
C ARG A 11 -23.76 19.73 59.99
N LEU A 12 -22.70 19.26 60.59
CA LEU A 12 -21.36 19.15 59.93
C LEU A 12 -21.35 18.05 58.89
N ARG A 13 -22.08 16.95 59.11
CA ARG A 13 -22.20 15.85 58.13
C ARG A 13 -22.98 16.27 56.89
N VAL A 14 -24.02 17.07 57.02
CA VAL A 14 -24.81 17.61 55.90
C VAL A 14 -23.98 18.58 55.06
N ILE A 15 -23.19 19.45 55.72
CA ILE A 15 -22.31 20.39 54.99
C ILE A 15 -21.20 19.65 54.23
N LEU A 16 -20.59 18.64 54.86
CA LEU A 16 -19.57 17.80 54.19
C LEU A 16 -20.15 16.99 53.02
N ALA A 17 -21.37 16.47 53.17
CA ALA A 17 -22.05 15.75 52.09
C ALA A 17 -22.43 16.69 50.90
N ALA A 18 -22.89 17.93 51.22
CA ALA A 18 -23.18 18.93 50.17
C ALA A 18 -21.91 19.39 49.44
N PHE A 19 -20.77 19.52 50.16
CA PHE A 19 -19.52 19.90 49.56
C PHE A 19 -18.94 18.77 48.66
N ALA A 20 -19.06 17.51 49.10
CA ALA A 20 -18.67 16.35 48.28
C ALA A 20 -19.53 16.22 47.03
N LEU A 21 -20.84 16.47 47.10
CA LEU A 21 -21.75 16.45 45.95
C LEU A 21 -21.43 17.59 44.97
N ALA A 22 -21.07 18.76 45.43
CA ALA A 22 -20.67 19.90 44.60
C ALA A 22 -19.36 19.62 43.83
N ILE A 23 -18.40 18.91 44.43
CA ILE A 23 -17.14 18.52 43.76
C ILE A 23 -17.39 17.49 42.68
N VAL A 24 -18.31 16.55 42.89
CA VAL A 24 -18.66 15.53 41.89
C VAL A 24 -19.37 16.15 40.67
N VAL A 25 -20.25 17.14 40.88
CA VAL A 25 -20.94 17.82 39.78
C VAL A 25 -19.99 18.72 38.97
N MET A 26 -18.96 19.30 39.63
CA MET A 26 -17.99 20.15 38.94
C MET A 26 -16.94 19.38 38.16
N SER A 27 -16.76 18.07 38.43
CA SER A 27 -15.83 17.20 37.74
C SER A 27 -16.33 16.72 36.34
N CYS A 28 -17.63 16.86 36.04
CA CYS A 28 -18.21 16.45 34.75
C CYS A 28 -18.23 17.57 33.69
N ALA A 29 -17.78 18.77 33.98
CA ALA A 29 -17.78 19.91 33.08
C ALA A 29 -16.35 20.39 32.75
N MET A 30 -15.42 19.47 32.49
CA MET A 30 -14.19 19.89 31.83
C MET A 30 -14.52 20.17 30.35
N PRO A 31 -14.37 21.40 29.86
CA PRO A 31 -14.49 21.65 28.43
C PRO A 31 -13.40 20.82 27.72
N VAL A 32 -13.81 19.98 26.79
CA VAL A 32 -12.87 19.31 25.88
C VAL A 32 -12.19 20.42 25.08
N THR A 33 -11.03 20.88 25.55
CA THR A 33 -10.21 21.90 24.90
C THR A 33 -9.28 21.28 23.84
N GLY A 34 -9.68 20.18 23.23
CA GLY A 34 -9.05 19.67 22.02
C GLY A 34 -9.53 20.46 20.80
N PRO A 35 -8.72 20.57 19.75
CA PRO A 35 -9.17 21.15 18.50
C PRO A 35 -10.39 20.36 18.02
N THR A 36 -11.57 20.98 18.10
CA THR A 36 -12.80 20.39 17.57
C THR A 36 -12.64 20.32 16.05
N PHE A 37 -12.69 19.10 15.51
CA PHE A 37 -12.72 18.90 14.05
C PHE A 37 -14.00 19.55 13.52
N ASP A 38 -13.83 20.65 12.81
CA ASP A 38 -14.91 21.29 12.07
C ASP A 38 -14.82 20.86 10.61
N PRO A 39 -15.70 19.97 10.12
CA PRO A 39 -15.67 19.49 8.75
C PRO A 39 -15.84 20.60 7.73
N ARG A 40 -16.45 21.74 8.10
CA ARG A 40 -16.59 22.90 7.21
C ARG A 40 -15.29 23.67 7.10
N LYS A 41 -14.51 23.79 8.17
CA LYS A 41 -13.17 24.37 8.16
C LYS A 41 -12.17 23.46 7.47
N ALA A 42 -12.22 22.16 7.74
CA ALA A 42 -11.38 21.18 7.06
C ALA A 42 -11.66 21.17 5.53
N ALA A 43 -12.90 21.33 5.11
CA ALA A 43 -13.25 21.49 3.70
C ALA A 43 -12.82 22.83 3.09
N ALA A 44 -12.62 23.88 3.92
CA ALA A 44 -12.18 25.19 3.46
C ALA A 44 -10.64 25.36 3.54
N GLU A 45 -9.98 24.68 4.49
CA GLU A 45 -8.52 24.73 4.68
C GLU A 45 -7.81 23.57 3.95
N GLY A 46 -8.47 22.45 3.71
CA GLY A 46 -8.08 21.45 2.76
C GLY A 46 -8.63 21.85 1.39
N ALA A 47 -8.00 22.80 0.75
CA ALA A 47 -8.10 22.86 -0.68
C ALA A 47 -7.52 21.55 -1.21
N PHE A 48 -8.37 20.53 -1.36
CA PHE A 48 -8.10 19.49 -2.33
C PHE A 48 -7.89 20.23 -3.63
N GLU A 49 -6.63 20.45 -3.96
CA GLU A 49 -6.27 21.02 -5.24
C GLU A 49 -6.92 20.09 -6.26
N ARG A 50 -8.00 20.56 -6.89
CA ARG A 50 -8.65 19.80 -7.95
C ARG A 50 -7.57 19.62 -8.97
N VAL A 51 -7.04 18.41 -9.07
CA VAL A 51 -6.12 18.06 -10.14
C VAL A 51 -6.81 18.53 -11.42
N GLN A 52 -6.15 19.43 -12.13
CA GLN A 52 -6.68 19.88 -13.41
C GLN A 52 -6.65 18.66 -14.32
N LEU A 53 -7.83 18.04 -14.51
CA LEU A 53 -8.02 16.87 -15.38
C LEU A 53 -7.67 17.17 -16.85
N ASP A 54 -7.38 18.43 -17.16
CA ASP A 54 -6.90 18.91 -18.46
C ASP A 54 -5.36 19.01 -18.55
N ALA A 55 -4.62 18.65 -17.49
CA ALA A 55 -3.17 18.57 -17.55
C ALA A 55 -2.77 17.51 -18.58
N LYS A 56 -1.79 17.86 -19.43
CA LYS A 56 -1.28 16.92 -20.44
C LYS A 56 -0.62 15.74 -19.74
N VAL A 57 -1.03 14.55 -20.14
CA VAL A 57 -0.35 13.30 -19.78
C VAL A 57 1.01 13.30 -20.46
N ASP A 58 2.06 12.94 -19.72
CA ASP A 58 3.39 12.76 -20.28
C ASP A 58 3.36 11.58 -21.28
N PRO A 59 3.77 11.78 -22.55
CA PRO A 59 3.84 10.72 -23.53
C PRO A 59 4.69 9.51 -23.07
N GLY A 60 5.72 9.74 -22.27
CA GLY A 60 6.55 8.67 -21.71
C GLY A 60 5.79 7.68 -20.83
N TRP A 61 4.64 8.07 -20.28
CA TRP A 61 3.80 7.14 -19.51
C TRP A 61 2.95 6.19 -20.38
N LEU A 62 2.88 6.46 -21.69
CA LEU A 62 2.18 5.63 -22.67
C LEU A 62 3.09 4.55 -23.28
N GLU A 63 4.38 4.60 -22.98
CA GLU A 63 5.34 3.60 -23.38
C GLU A 63 5.56 2.59 -22.24
N PRO A 64 5.79 1.31 -22.57
CA PRO A 64 6.14 0.32 -21.54
C PRO A 64 7.37 0.80 -20.76
N PRO A 65 7.30 0.83 -19.42
CA PRO A 65 8.41 1.29 -18.62
C PRO A 65 9.61 0.34 -18.75
N ASP A 66 10.76 0.87 -19.12
CA ASP A 66 12.04 0.14 -19.08
C ASP A 66 12.59 0.16 -17.64
N ILE A 67 11.88 -0.49 -16.74
CA ILE A 67 12.27 -0.58 -15.34
C ILE A 67 12.93 -1.93 -15.11
N PRO A 68 14.20 -1.96 -14.63
CA PRO A 68 14.85 -3.21 -14.29
C PRO A 68 14.06 -3.92 -13.18
N ILE A 69 13.95 -5.23 -13.28
CA ILE A 69 13.37 -6.05 -12.22
C ILE A 69 14.31 -6.00 -11.01
N LEU A 70 13.87 -5.32 -9.97
CA LEU A 70 14.57 -5.26 -8.68
C LEU A 70 13.88 -6.21 -7.71
N LEU A 71 14.65 -7.12 -7.13
CA LEU A 71 14.13 -8.10 -6.19
C LEU A 71 13.67 -7.47 -4.89
N GLY A 72 12.56 -7.96 -4.38
CA GLY A 72 11.99 -7.55 -3.09
C GLY A 72 11.43 -8.72 -2.29
N PRO A 73 10.99 -8.47 -1.05
CA PRO A 73 10.41 -9.50 -0.19
C PRO A 73 9.22 -10.21 -0.84
N GLY A 74 9.24 -11.54 -0.79
CA GLY A 74 8.22 -12.41 -1.37
C GLY A 74 8.55 -12.94 -2.75
N ASP A 75 9.50 -12.35 -3.47
CA ASP A 75 9.93 -12.83 -4.78
C ASP A 75 10.54 -14.22 -4.68
N VAL A 76 10.30 -15.03 -5.70
CA VAL A 76 10.81 -16.39 -5.80
C VAL A 76 11.78 -16.48 -6.96
N ILE A 77 13.01 -16.84 -6.66
CA ILE A 77 14.06 -17.04 -7.66
C ILE A 77 14.53 -18.49 -7.66
N GLU A 78 14.96 -18.92 -8.80
CA GLU A 78 15.69 -20.19 -8.96
C GLU A 78 17.15 -19.88 -9.18
N ILE A 79 17.99 -20.54 -8.41
CA ILE A 79 19.43 -20.42 -8.42
C ILE A 79 19.99 -21.77 -8.86
N GLU A 80 20.76 -21.78 -9.93
CA GLU A 80 21.42 -22.95 -10.45
C GLU A 80 22.94 -22.74 -10.42
N GLN A 81 23.63 -23.58 -9.68
CA GLN A 81 25.08 -23.61 -9.68
C GLN A 81 25.56 -24.50 -10.84
N LEU A 82 26.30 -23.92 -11.76
CA LEU A 82 26.85 -24.60 -12.93
C LEU A 82 28.24 -25.16 -12.60
N GLY A 83 28.56 -26.38 -13.08
CA GLY A 83 29.88 -26.99 -12.92
C GLY A 83 29.83 -28.45 -12.54
N ALA A 84 30.85 -28.92 -11.80
CA ALA A 84 31.01 -30.34 -11.44
C ALA A 84 29.92 -30.88 -10.52
N VAL A 85 29.31 -30.02 -9.73
CA VAL A 85 28.11 -30.31 -8.93
C VAL A 85 27.03 -29.39 -9.40
N GLN A 86 26.01 -29.93 -10.04
CA GLN A 86 24.80 -29.17 -10.40
C GLN A 86 23.88 -29.16 -9.19
N ASP A 87 23.71 -28.00 -8.61
CA ASP A 87 22.74 -27.77 -7.55
C ASP A 87 21.75 -26.72 -8.01
N ARG A 88 20.46 -27.07 -7.95
CA ARG A 88 19.35 -26.21 -8.32
C ARG A 88 18.46 -26.03 -7.12
N GLN A 89 18.29 -24.82 -6.68
CA GLN A 89 17.50 -24.47 -5.51
C GLN A 89 16.55 -23.34 -5.79
N ILE A 90 15.32 -23.45 -5.28
CA ILE A 90 14.35 -22.34 -5.25
C ILE A 90 14.54 -21.59 -3.93
N ALA A 91 14.78 -20.30 -4.02
CA ALA A 91 14.92 -19.41 -2.89
C ALA A 91 13.80 -18.36 -2.89
N ILE A 92 13.26 -18.07 -1.72
CA ILE A 92 12.28 -17.02 -1.49
C ILE A 92 13.01 -15.86 -0.81
N VAL A 93 12.81 -14.64 -1.32
CA VAL A 93 13.33 -13.45 -0.66
C VAL A 93 12.54 -13.21 0.63
N GLY A 94 13.22 -13.30 1.75
CA GLY A 94 12.63 -13.10 3.06
C GLY A 94 12.15 -11.67 3.29
N PRO A 95 11.37 -11.43 4.36
CA PRO A 95 10.93 -10.08 4.73
C PRO A 95 12.08 -9.14 5.13
N ASP A 96 13.24 -9.72 5.44
CA ASP A 96 14.50 -9.01 5.71
C ASP A 96 15.33 -8.72 4.45
N GLY A 97 14.77 -9.05 3.26
CA GLY A 97 15.45 -8.86 1.98
C GLY A 97 16.55 -9.86 1.68
N LYS A 98 16.62 -10.96 2.41
CA LYS A 98 17.67 -11.97 2.24
C LYS A 98 17.15 -13.24 1.62
N ILE A 99 18.07 -13.95 0.95
CA ILE A 99 17.90 -15.33 0.51
C ILE A 99 18.89 -16.23 1.24
N TYR A 100 18.54 -17.50 1.35
CA TYR A 100 19.39 -18.53 1.92
C TYR A 100 19.68 -19.56 0.82
N PHE A 101 20.96 -19.75 0.51
CA PHE A 101 21.38 -20.62 -0.58
C PHE A 101 22.59 -21.46 -0.19
N SER A 102 22.47 -22.77 -0.29
CA SER A 102 23.55 -23.75 -0.07
C SER A 102 24.35 -23.49 1.23
N LEU A 103 25.64 -23.24 1.12
CA LEU A 103 26.54 -23.04 2.26
C LEU A 103 26.63 -21.58 2.71
N LEU A 104 25.86 -20.68 2.09
CA LEU A 104 25.91 -19.26 2.39
C LEU A 104 24.94 -18.90 3.51
N ASP A 105 25.42 -18.12 4.45
CA ASP A 105 24.57 -17.37 5.36
C ASP A 105 23.71 -16.39 4.56
N GLY A 106 22.59 -15.90 5.15
CA GLY A 106 21.66 -15.01 4.47
C GLY A 106 22.32 -13.92 3.62
N VAL A 107 22.03 -13.92 2.33
CA VAL A 107 22.56 -12.96 1.35
C VAL A 107 21.52 -11.91 1.09
N ASN A 108 21.84 -10.64 1.36
CA ASN A 108 20.94 -9.54 1.05
C ASN A 108 20.84 -9.36 -0.47
N VAL A 109 19.62 -9.39 -0.98
CA VAL A 109 19.30 -9.24 -2.41
C VAL A 109 18.24 -8.17 -2.68
N TRP A 110 17.76 -7.50 -1.64
CA TRP A 110 16.74 -6.45 -1.78
C TRP A 110 17.27 -5.31 -2.65
N GLY A 111 16.51 -4.94 -3.68
CA GLY A 111 16.85 -3.88 -4.62
C GLY A 111 17.93 -4.27 -5.63
N MET A 112 18.32 -5.55 -5.69
CA MET A 112 19.28 -6.05 -6.67
C MET A 112 18.56 -6.60 -7.90
N THR A 113 19.20 -6.50 -9.04
CA THR A 113 18.82 -7.22 -10.26
C THR A 113 19.28 -8.68 -10.19
N LEU A 114 18.68 -9.54 -11.03
CA LEU A 114 19.08 -10.97 -11.09
C LEU A 114 20.58 -11.15 -11.39
N ASN A 115 21.14 -10.30 -12.26
CA ASN A 115 22.57 -10.35 -12.61
C ASN A 115 23.46 -9.94 -11.42
N GLU A 116 23.06 -8.94 -10.65
CA GLU A 116 23.80 -8.53 -9.45
C GLU A 116 23.75 -9.60 -8.37
N VAL A 117 22.61 -10.30 -8.23
CA VAL A 117 22.49 -11.44 -7.33
C VAL A 117 23.42 -12.57 -7.75
N ALA A 118 23.42 -12.93 -9.04
CA ALA A 118 24.31 -13.96 -9.56
C ALA A 118 25.80 -13.63 -9.25
N ALA A 119 26.24 -12.41 -9.57
CA ALA A 119 27.59 -11.96 -9.28
C ALA A 119 27.92 -11.97 -7.78
N THR A 120 26.95 -11.57 -6.93
CA THR A 120 27.14 -11.59 -5.47
C THR A 120 27.26 -13.01 -4.93
N LEU A 121 26.47 -13.95 -5.45
CA LEU A 121 26.53 -15.36 -5.08
C LEU A 121 27.87 -15.98 -5.51
N GLU A 122 28.30 -15.74 -6.75
CA GLU A 122 29.58 -16.21 -7.26
C GLU A 122 30.75 -15.74 -6.38
N GLU A 123 30.78 -14.46 -6.02
CA GLU A 123 31.82 -13.90 -5.16
C GLU A 123 31.87 -14.58 -3.77
N LYS A 124 30.68 -14.78 -3.17
CA LYS A 124 30.60 -15.45 -1.86
C LYS A 124 30.97 -16.94 -1.92
N LEU A 125 30.63 -17.60 -3.02
CA LEU A 125 30.96 -19.02 -3.24
C LEU A 125 32.42 -19.31 -3.52
N LYS A 126 33.23 -18.33 -3.90
CA LYS A 126 34.68 -18.48 -4.08
C LYS A 126 35.44 -19.02 -2.83
N ARG A 127 34.80 -18.90 -1.65
CA ARG A 127 35.34 -19.52 -0.43
C ARG A 127 35.29 -21.05 -0.43
N TYR A 128 34.36 -21.61 -1.20
CA TYR A 128 34.06 -23.04 -1.23
C TYR A 128 34.41 -23.71 -2.55
N PHE A 129 34.39 -22.93 -3.64
CA PHE A 129 34.63 -23.42 -5.00
C PHE A 129 35.63 -22.56 -5.73
N THR A 130 36.49 -23.18 -6.54
CA THR A 130 37.60 -22.48 -7.25
C THR A 130 37.07 -21.54 -8.33
N LEU A 131 36.02 -21.96 -9.09
CA LEU A 131 35.41 -21.20 -10.17
C LEU A 131 33.88 -21.39 -10.10
N PRO A 132 33.20 -20.79 -9.15
CA PRO A 132 31.74 -20.89 -9.10
C PRO A 132 31.11 -20.11 -10.25
N SER A 133 30.14 -20.70 -10.90
CA SER A 133 29.29 -20.06 -11.88
C SER A 133 27.84 -20.26 -11.48
N VAL A 134 27.08 -19.16 -11.41
CA VAL A 134 25.71 -19.17 -10.89
C VAL A 134 24.77 -18.52 -11.92
N SER A 135 23.72 -19.24 -12.24
CA SER A 135 22.57 -18.68 -13.00
C SER A 135 21.43 -18.40 -12.04
N VAL A 136 20.84 -17.21 -12.15
CA VAL A 136 19.67 -16.82 -11.37
C VAL A 136 18.54 -16.47 -12.30
N SER A 137 17.39 -17.09 -12.10
CA SER A 137 16.17 -16.83 -12.88
C SER A 137 15.00 -16.50 -11.97
N LEU A 138 14.14 -15.58 -12.39
CA LEU A 138 12.92 -15.24 -11.69
C LEU A 138 11.86 -16.31 -11.93
N ARG A 139 11.25 -16.81 -10.88
CA ARG A 139 10.15 -17.77 -10.92
C ARG A 139 8.81 -17.14 -10.62
N ARG A 140 8.79 -16.18 -9.69
CA ARG A 140 7.60 -15.45 -9.30
C ARG A 140 7.97 -14.07 -8.80
N PHE A 141 7.26 -13.08 -9.29
CA PHE A 141 7.47 -11.67 -8.94
C PHE A 141 6.30 -11.18 -8.09
N GLU A 142 6.50 -11.09 -6.80
CA GLU A 142 5.47 -10.75 -5.80
C GLU A 142 5.71 -9.39 -5.16
N SER A 143 6.90 -8.82 -5.32
CA SER A 143 7.29 -7.58 -4.65
C SER A 143 6.74 -6.33 -5.33
N ALA A 144 6.63 -6.32 -6.66
CA ALA A 144 6.03 -5.19 -7.37
C ALA A 144 4.50 -5.33 -7.39
N ARG A 145 3.81 -4.37 -6.80
CA ARG A 145 2.37 -4.40 -6.62
C ARG A 145 1.74 -3.07 -6.97
N TYR A 146 0.45 -3.13 -7.35
CA TYR A 146 -0.41 -1.95 -7.48
C TYR A 146 -1.77 -2.27 -6.85
N TRP A 147 -2.53 -1.22 -6.53
CA TRP A 147 -3.84 -1.36 -5.88
C TRP A 147 -4.93 -0.89 -6.84
N VAL A 148 -5.97 -1.69 -7.01
CA VAL A 148 -7.20 -1.23 -7.70
C VAL A 148 -8.30 -1.22 -6.67
N LEU A 149 -8.80 -0.04 -6.35
CA LEU A 149 -9.80 0.14 -5.30
C LEU A 149 -11.00 0.96 -5.79
N GLY A 150 -12.00 1.06 -4.92
CA GLY A 150 -13.25 1.75 -5.22
C GLY A 150 -14.32 0.81 -5.77
N ARG A 151 -15.11 1.27 -6.72
CA ARG A 151 -16.28 0.56 -7.25
C ARG A 151 -15.95 -0.32 -8.46
N VAL A 152 -15.00 -1.21 -8.28
CA VAL A 152 -14.66 -2.28 -9.23
C VAL A 152 -15.21 -3.62 -8.74
N VAL A 153 -15.35 -4.62 -9.61
CA VAL A 153 -15.93 -5.92 -9.23
C VAL A 153 -15.05 -6.65 -8.23
N THR A 154 -13.72 -6.58 -8.41
CA THR A 154 -12.75 -7.23 -7.51
C THR A 154 -11.70 -6.21 -7.09
N PRO A 155 -12.00 -5.39 -6.06
CA PRO A 155 -11.00 -4.48 -5.52
C PRO A 155 -9.91 -5.27 -4.78
N GLY A 156 -8.66 -4.81 -4.86
CA GLY A 156 -7.56 -5.51 -4.19
C GLY A 156 -6.18 -5.05 -4.60
N VAL A 157 -5.21 -5.84 -4.18
CA VAL A 157 -3.79 -5.71 -4.52
C VAL A 157 -3.47 -6.69 -5.63
N TYR A 158 -2.79 -6.22 -6.65
CA TYR A 158 -2.40 -7.01 -7.81
C TYR A 158 -0.89 -6.96 -7.99
N THR A 159 -0.30 -8.05 -8.45
CA THR A 159 1.12 -8.09 -8.81
C THR A 159 1.35 -7.52 -10.20
N LEU A 160 2.46 -6.80 -10.37
CA LEU A 160 2.88 -6.19 -11.62
C LEU A 160 3.93 -7.08 -12.29
N GLU A 161 3.50 -8.24 -12.81
CA GLU A 161 4.39 -9.24 -13.43
C GLU A 161 4.79 -8.87 -14.86
N GLU A 162 4.04 -8.00 -15.48
CA GLU A 162 4.20 -7.55 -16.86
C GLU A 162 3.84 -6.06 -16.98
N PRO A 163 4.34 -5.33 -17.99
CA PRO A 163 3.87 -3.98 -18.27
C PRO A 163 2.35 -3.96 -18.39
N THR A 164 1.68 -3.30 -17.45
CA THR A 164 0.22 -3.33 -17.32
C THR A 164 -0.32 -1.90 -17.39
N THR A 165 -1.26 -1.66 -18.26
CA THR A 165 -1.95 -0.37 -18.40
C THR A 165 -3.14 -0.26 -17.43
N ILE A 166 -3.71 0.94 -17.30
CA ILE A 166 -4.92 1.17 -16.50
C ILE A 166 -6.08 0.28 -16.97
N LEU A 167 -6.29 0.15 -18.28
CA LEU A 167 -7.39 -0.68 -18.82
C LEU A 167 -7.18 -2.17 -18.53
N GLU A 168 -5.95 -2.65 -18.62
CA GLU A 168 -5.61 -4.04 -18.27
C GLU A 168 -5.79 -4.28 -16.77
N ALA A 169 -5.37 -3.34 -15.92
CA ALA A 169 -5.57 -3.42 -14.48
C ALA A 169 -7.06 -3.48 -14.12
N LEU A 170 -7.89 -2.66 -14.77
CA LEU A 170 -9.34 -2.74 -14.62
C LEU A 170 -9.90 -4.06 -15.15
N GLY A 171 -9.36 -4.60 -16.24
CA GLY A 171 -9.70 -5.94 -16.74
C GLY A 171 -9.37 -7.03 -15.72
N LYS A 172 -8.17 -6.99 -15.10
CA LYS A 172 -7.77 -7.89 -14.00
C LYS A 172 -8.71 -7.75 -12.79
N ALA A 173 -9.18 -6.54 -12.48
CA ALA A 173 -10.19 -6.26 -11.45
C ALA A 173 -11.64 -6.59 -11.88
N ARG A 174 -11.82 -7.20 -13.06
CA ARG A 174 -13.11 -7.62 -13.65
C ARG A 174 -14.04 -6.47 -14.02
N GLY A 175 -13.48 -5.27 -14.20
CA GLY A 175 -14.19 -4.07 -14.62
C GLY A 175 -14.91 -3.34 -13.49
N LEU A 176 -15.75 -2.38 -13.88
CA LEU A 176 -16.51 -1.55 -12.96
C LEU A 176 -17.69 -2.31 -12.35
N LEU A 177 -18.07 -1.93 -11.15
CA LEU A 177 -19.20 -2.51 -10.45
C LEU A 177 -20.50 -1.85 -10.90
N PHE A 178 -21.49 -2.69 -11.25
CA PHE A 178 -22.85 -2.27 -11.62
C PHE A 178 -23.85 -2.79 -10.62
N SER A 179 -24.86 -1.95 -10.30
CA SER A 179 -26.05 -2.37 -9.55
C SER A 179 -27.20 -2.62 -10.51
N LYS A 180 -28.00 -3.65 -10.22
CA LYS A 180 -29.28 -3.89 -10.88
C LYS A 180 -30.39 -3.57 -9.89
N GLN A 181 -31.11 -2.47 -10.10
CA GLN A 181 -32.26 -2.11 -9.30
C GLN A 181 -33.44 -1.88 -10.21
N SER A 182 -34.57 -2.58 -9.95
CA SER A 182 -35.84 -2.43 -10.67
C SER A 182 -35.73 -2.54 -12.20
N GLY A 183 -34.85 -3.40 -12.72
CA GLY A 183 -34.65 -3.58 -14.16
C GLY A 183 -33.68 -2.60 -14.83
N THR A 184 -33.19 -1.60 -14.11
CA THR A 184 -32.18 -0.65 -14.59
C THR A 184 -30.81 -1.09 -14.11
N THR A 185 -29.81 -1.04 -14.99
CA THR A 185 -28.41 -1.26 -14.63
C THR A 185 -27.76 0.09 -14.44
N GLU A 186 -27.27 0.36 -13.22
CA GLU A 186 -26.57 1.60 -12.87
C GLU A 186 -25.09 1.31 -12.58
N GLU A 187 -24.22 2.13 -13.16
CA GLU A 187 -22.80 2.14 -12.85
C GLU A 187 -22.60 2.80 -11.48
N LEU A 188 -21.90 2.10 -10.58
CA LEU A 188 -21.64 2.59 -9.22
C LEU A 188 -20.33 3.38 -9.10
N ALA A 189 -19.46 3.29 -10.10
CA ALA A 189 -18.18 3.99 -10.10
C ALA A 189 -18.35 5.48 -10.44
N ASP A 190 -17.71 6.34 -9.66
CA ASP A 190 -17.66 7.78 -9.94
C ASP A 190 -16.41 8.12 -10.76
N LEU A 191 -16.48 7.88 -12.06
CA LEU A 191 -15.38 8.10 -12.99
C LEU A 191 -14.92 9.56 -13.10
N ARG A 192 -15.73 10.52 -12.66
CA ARG A 192 -15.37 11.95 -12.69
C ARG A 192 -14.47 12.33 -11.53
N ASN A 193 -14.62 11.66 -10.42
CA ASN A 193 -13.83 11.86 -9.22
C ASN A 193 -12.82 10.72 -8.97
N GLY A 194 -12.73 9.77 -9.90
CA GLY A 194 -11.69 8.75 -9.89
C GLY A 194 -10.31 9.38 -10.04
N PHE A 195 -9.33 8.81 -9.36
CA PHE A 195 -7.96 9.30 -9.37
C PHE A 195 -6.94 8.16 -9.40
N LEU A 196 -5.73 8.48 -9.83
CA LEU A 196 -4.55 7.62 -9.73
C LEU A 196 -3.49 8.35 -8.91
N ILE A 197 -2.98 7.70 -7.88
CA ILE A 197 -1.84 8.21 -7.09
C ILE A 197 -0.59 7.43 -7.50
N ARG A 198 0.49 8.17 -7.75
CA ARG A 198 1.83 7.65 -8.02
C ARG A 198 2.85 8.45 -7.22
N GLY A 199 3.68 7.76 -6.42
CA GLY A 199 4.69 8.44 -5.60
C GLY A 199 4.15 9.47 -4.61
N GLY A 200 2.87 9.35 -4.20
CA GLY A 200 2.19 10.30 -3.32
C GLY A 200 1.53 11.49 -4.04
N GLU A 201 1.65 11.59 -5.36
CA GLU A 201 1.04 12.64 -6.17
C GLU A 201 -0.13 12.10 -6.98
N THR A 202 -1.16 12.95 -7.18
CA THR A 202 -2.29 12.60 -8.02
C THR A 202 -1.93 12.81 -9.49
N MET A 203 -2.05 11.74 -10.27
CA MET A 203 -1.78 11.77 -11.70
C MET A 203 -2.95 12.42 -12.48
N PRO A 204 -2.67 13.14 -13.58
CA PRO A 204 -3.68 13.82 -14.37
C PRO A 204 -4.46 12.86 -15.29
N ILE A 205 -5.10 11.85 -14.69
CA ILE A 205 -5.85 10.84 -15.42
C ILE A 205 -7.34 11.13 -15.36
N ASN A 206 -7.99 11.19 -16.54
CA ASN A 206 -9.42 11.32 -16.64
C ASN A 206 -10.08 9.97 -16.96
N PHE A 207 -10.56 9.28 -15.94
CA PHE A 207 -11.18 7.97 -16.09
C PHE A 207 -12.47 8.02 -16.90
N SER A 208 -13.25 9.11 -16.84
CA SER A 208 -14.46 9.26 -17.63
C SER A 208 -14.16 9.30 -19.13
N ARG A 209 -13.15 10.10 -19.53
CA ARG A 209 -12.72 10.21 -20.93
C ARG A 209 -12.07 8.91 -21.41
N LEU A 210 -11.28 8.27 -20.56
CA LEU A 210 -10.67 6.99 -20.89
C LEU A 210 -11.73 5.91 -21.16
N LEU A 211 -12.67 5.72 -20.22
CA LEU A 211 -13.57 4.56 -20.24
C LEU A 211 -14.85 4.78 -21.04
N ARG A 212 -15.33 6.03 -21.20
CA ARG A 212 -16.57 6.34 -21.93
C ARG A 212 -16.32 6.92 -23.30
N GLU A 213 -15.28 7.70 -23.47
CA GLU A 213 -14.96 8.38 -24.72
C GLU A 213 -13.84 7.68 -25.50
N GLY A 214 -13.14 6.73 -24.86
CA GLY A 214 -12.09 5.93 -25.50
C GLY A 214 -10.78 6.69 -25.74
N GLU A 215 -10.53 7.74 -24.94
CA GLU A 215 -9.32 8.54 -25.07
C GLU A 215 -8.11 7.84 -24.47
N LEU A 216 -7.39 7.09 -25.31
CA LEU A 216 -6.26 6.26 -24.90
C LEU A 216 -5.05 7.04 -24.40
N GLN A 217 -5.01 8.35 -24.56
CA GLN A 217 -3.97 9.19 -23.96
C GLN A 217 -3.95 9.13 -22.43
N PHE A 218 -5.04 8.67 -21.81
CA PHE A 218 -5.13 8.42 -20.36
C PHE A 218 -4.84 6.97 -19.97
N ASN A 219 -4.61 6.08 -20.93
CA ASN A 219 -4.30 4.67 -20.68
C ASN A 219 -2.81 4.45 -20.43
N ILE A 220 -2.29 5.07 -19.40
CA ILE A 220 -0.88 4.97 -19.04
C ILE A 220 -0.52 3.60 -18.46
N TYR A 221 0.76 3.25 -18.54
CA TYR A 221 1.30 2.10 -17.83
C TYR A 221 1.40 2.36 -16.34
N LEU A 222 1.01 1.36 -15.56
CA LEU A 222 1.14 1.37 -14.11
C LEU A 222 2.59 1.10 -13.70
N GLN A 223 2.95 1.64 -12.55
CA GLN A 223 4.22 1.41 -11.88
C GLN A 223 3.98 0.77 -10.51
N PRO A 224 5.03 0.17 -9.90
CA PRO A 224 4.92 -0.29 -8.52
C PRO A 224 4.42 0.81 -7.60
N ASP A 225 3.56 0.45 -6.66
CA ASP A 225 2.89 1.31 -5.70
C ASP A 225 1.87 2.31 -6.29
N ASP A 226 1.48 2.15 -7.56
CA ASP A 226 0.35 2.89 -8.12
C ASP A 226 -0.98 2.50 -7.48
N TYR A 227 -1.85 3.51 -7.35
CA TYR A 227 -3.10 3.39 -6.62
C TYR A 227 -4.25 4.03 -7.41
N PRO A 228 -4.84 3.35 -8.43
CA PRO A 228 -6.09 3.77 -9.06
C PRO A 228 -7.31 3.52 -8.15
N TYR A 229 -8.13 4.55 -8.01
CA TYR A 229 -9.38 4.55 -7.25
C TYR A 229 -10.55 5.04 -8.13
N LEU A 230 -11.65 4.25 -8.20
CA LEU A 230 -12.82 4.53 -9.05
C LEU A 230 -14.15 4.42 -8.29
#